data_5697c4f84d4b748884cdb4fc3cd62e6a
#
_entry.id   5697c4f84d4b748884cdb4fc3cd62e6a
#
_cell.length_a   1.000
_cell.length_b   1.000
_cell.length_c   1.000
_cell.angle_alpha   90.00
_cell.angle_beta   90.00
_cell.angle_gamma   90.00
#
_symmetry.space_group_name_H-M   'P 1'
#
loop_
_entity.id
_entity.type
_entity.pdbx_description
1 polymer ?
#
loop_
_entity_poly.entity_id
_entity_poly.type
_entity_poly.pdbx_seq_one_letter_code
_entity_poly.pdbx_strand_id
1 'polypeptide(L)'
;MPDCIIIGGGAAGLMAAVTAADCGKSVIIFEKNQRVGKKLLITGKGRCNVTNNCTREEFFENIPTNSRFLYSAYSGYDCEDVMSFFECLDVPLKTERGNRVFPVSDRAEDIVIAFERAIKYRSELITVKNAKVTKILTEDNAVTGVVADGIAYHAPSVLIACGGRSYPKTGSDGDGFRFAKELGHKVTPLRPSLVPLVSEEDWCRDAMG
;
A
#
# COMPACT_ATOMS: atom_id res chain seq x y z
N MET A 1 19.34 14.11 7.14
CA MET A 1 19.16 12.67 6.79
C MET A 1 17.77 12.28 7.27
N PRO A 2 16.93 11.64 6.46
CA PRO A 2 15.61 11.22 6.91
C PRO A 2 15.69 10.12 7.96
N ASP A 3 14.66 10.00 8.80
CA ASP A 3 14.52 8.91 9.78
C ASP A 3 14.16 7.59 9.09
N CYS A 4 13.41 7.68 7.99
CA CYS A 4 12.98 6.50 7.25
C CYS A 4 12.93 6.76 5.73
N ILE A 5 13.30 5.74 4.95
CA ILE A 5 13.03 5.68 3.52
C ILE A 5 11.94 4.66 3.27
N ILE A 6 10.93 5.03 2.49
CA ILE A 6 9.83 4.15 2.07
C ILE A 6 9.94 3.88 0.57
N ILE A 7 9.99 2.60 0.20
CA ILE A 7 10.04 2.16 -1.19
C ILE A 7 8.64 1.82 -1.66
N GLY A 8 8.04 2.69 -2.44
CA GLY A 8 6.70 2.56 -3.02
C GLY A 8 5.67 3.51 -2.42
N GLY A 9 5.06 4.33 -3.26
CA GLY A 9 3.98 5.27 -2.95
C GLY A 9 2.59 4.68 -3.17
N GLY A 10 2.39 3.40 -2.82
CA GLY A 10 1.07 2.75 -2.76
C GLY A 10 0.38 2.99 -1.43
N ALA A 11 -0.78 2.34 -1.19
CA ALA A 11 -1.57 2.50 0.04
C ALA A 11 -0.74 2.33 1.31
N ALA A 12 0.05 1.25 1.39
CA ALA A 12 0.87 0.95 2.56
C ALA A 12 1.97 1.99 2.79
N GLY A 13 2.68 2.41 1.71
CA GLY A 13 3.74 3.40 1.83
C GLY A 13 3.24 4.79 2.15
N LEU A 14 2.10 5.19 1.60
CA LEU A 14 1.47 6.49 1.88
C LEU A 14 0.98 6.55 3.33
N MET A 15 0.29 5.50 3.80
CA MET A 15 -0.16 5.42 5.20
C MET A 15 1.03 5.43 6.17
N ALA A 16 2.06 4.64 5.90
CA ALA A 16 3.26 4.60 6.74
C ALA A 16 3.97 5.96 6.82
N ALA A 17 4.02 6.70 5.70
CA ALA A 17 4.63 8.03 5.68
C ALA A 17 3.85 9.03 6.54
N VAL A 18 2.52 9.04 6.41
CA VAL A 18 1.64 9.92 7.20
C VAL A 18 1.79 9.58 8.68
N THR A 19 1.69 8.30 9.05
CA THR A 19 1.84 7.85 10.44
C THR A 19 3.22 8.19 11.02
N ALA A 20 4.29 7.99 10.27
CA ALA A 20 5.64 8.35 10.71
C ALA A 20 5.78 9.86 10.95
N ALA A 21 5.23 10.68 10.05
CA ALA A 21 5.24 12.14 10.19
C ALA A 21 4.41 12.62 11.39
N ASP A 22 3.27 11.98 11.67
CA ASP A 22 2.48 12.26 12.87
C ASP A 22 3.22 11.92 14.18
N CYS A 23 4.20 11.00 14.10
CA CYS A 23 5.16 10.71 15.16
C CYS A 23 6.41 11.62 15.12
N GLY A 24 6.42 12.70 14.35
CA GLY A 24 7.53 13.65 14.23
C GLY A 24 8.73 13.11 13.44
N LYS A 25 8.57 12.04 12.64
CA LYS A 25 9.65 11.42 11.86
C LYS A 25 9.71 11.95 10.43
N SER A 26 10.91 12.25 9.98
CA SER A 26 11.16 12.65 8.59
C SER A 26 11.26 11.45 7.65
N VAL A 27 10.57 11.53 6.51
CA VAL A 27 10.40 10.40 5.57
C VAL A 27 10.69 10.82 4.13
N ILE A 28 11.37 9.96 3.39
CA ILE A 28 11.43 10.03 1.92
C ILE A 28 10.68 8.84 1.34
N ILE A 29 9.67 9.11 0.52
CA ILE A 29 9.00 8.08 -0.30
C ILE A 29 9.63 8.07 -1.69
N PHE A 30 10.10 6.91 -2.13
CA PHE A 30 10.50 6.69 -3.51
C PHE A 30 9.39 6.00 -4.28
N GLU A 31 8.83 6.64 -5.30
CA GLU A 31 7.82 6.08 -6.18
C GLU A 31 8.35 6.07 -7.63
N LYS A 32 8.39 4.90 -8.25
CA LYS A 32 8.90 4.75 -9.63
C LYS A 32 7.93 5.20 -10.71
N ASN A 33 6.62 5.23 -10.41
CA ASN A 33 5.62 5.78 -11.31
C ASN A 33 5.55 7.32 -11.16
N GLN A 34 5.04 7.97 -12.18
CA GLN A 34 4.88 9.44 -12.17
C GLN A 34 3.95 9.96 -11.07
N ARG A 35 3.07 9.10 -10.53
CA ARG A 35 2.09 9.45 -9.50
C ARG A 35 2.02 8.36 -8.45
N VAL A 36 1.81 8.76 -7.20
CA VAL A 36 1.50 7.86 -6.08
C VAL A 36 0.09 7.26 -6.23
N GLY A 37 -0.17 6.17 -5.52
CA GLY A 37 -1.50 5.57 -5.46
C GLY A 37 -2.00 4.90 -6.74
N LYS A 38 -1.14 4.67 -7.73
CA LYS A 38 -1.54 4.17 -9.07
C LYS A 38 -2.41 2.90 -9.01
N LYS A 39 -2.13 1.97 -8.09
CA LYS A 39 -2.97 0.78 -7.93
C LYS A 39 -4.30 1.09 -7.26
N LEU A 40 -4.37 2.04 -6.34
CA LEU A 40 -5.63 2.46 -5.71
C LEU A 40 -6.67 2.87 -6.76
N LEU A 41 -6.24 3.60 -7.80
CA LEU A 41 -7.11 4.10 -8.88
C LEU A 41 -7.84 3.00 -9.65
N ILE A 42 -7.33 1.77 -9.68
CA ILE A 42 -7.95 0.65 -10.41
C ILE A 42 -8.67 -0.34 -9.49
N THR A 43 -8.52 -0.21 -8.17
CA THR A 43 -9.20 -1.09 -7.22
C THR A 43 -10.71 -0.84 -7.20
N GLY A 44 -11.49 -1.86 -6.87
CA GLY A 44 -12.96 -1.73 -6.82
C GLY A 44 -13.58 -1.23 -8.13
N LYS A 45 -13.01 -1.58 -9.28
CA LYS A 45 -13.44 -1.11 -10.61
C LYS A 45 -13.36 0.44 -10.74
N GLY A 46 -12.33 1.06 -10.18
CA GLY A 46 -12.12 2.51 -10.20
C GLY A 46 -12.82 3.27 -9.06
N ARG A 47 -13.46 2.56 -8.13
CA ARG A 47 -14.13 3.16 -6.97
C ARG A 47 -13.29 3.13 -5.69
N CYS A 48 -12.26 2.30 -5.64
CA CYS A 48 -11.43 1.99 -4.47
C CYS A 48 -12.23 1.35 -3.31
N ASN A 49 -12.22 0.02 -3.22
CA ASN A 49 -12.66 -0.65 -2.00
C ASN A 49 -11.62 -0.37 -0.89
N VAL A 50 -11.94 0.56 0.01
CA VAL A 50 -11.01 1.10 1.01
C VAL A 50 -10.70 0.07 2.09
N THR A 51 -11.76 -0.51 2.66
CA THR A 51 -11.69 -1.52 3.72
C THR A 51 -12.99 -2.34 3.74
N ASN A 52 -13.17 -3.15 4.78
CA ASN A 52 -14.40 -3.87 5.07
C ASN A 52 -14.91 -3.45 6.45
N ASN A 53 -16.17 -3.03 6.56
CA ASN A 53 -16.80 -2.65 7.83
C ASN A 53 -17.31 -3.89 8.57
N CYS A 54 -16.39 -4.78 8.95
CA CYS A 54 -16.67 -6.02 9.66
C CYS A 54 -16.12 -5.97 11.09
N THR A 55 -16.66 -6.83 11.94
CA THR A 55 -16.12 -7.02 13.30
C THR A 55 -14.73 -7.63 13.25
N ARG A 56 -14.00 -7.55 14.37
CA ARG A 56 -12.70 -8.20 14.53
C ARG A 56 -12.78 -9.72 14.27
N GLU A 57 -13.80 -10.35 14.81
CA GLU A 57 -14.06 -11.77 14.66
C GLU A 57 -14.25 -12.15 13.21
N GLU A 58 -15.15 -11.46 12.51
CA GLU A 58 -15.40 -11.64 11.07
C GLU A 58 -14.15 -11.41 10.23
N PHE A 59 -13.34 -10.38 10.57
CA PHE A 59 -12.08 -10.12 9.88
C PHE A 59 -11.15 -11.33 9.93
N PHE A 60 -10.92 -11.91 11.12
CA PHE A 60 -10.00 -13.02 11.28
C PHE A 60 -10.54 -14.35 10.77
N GLU A 61 -11.86 -14.58 10.82
CA GLU A 61 -12.53 -15.74 10.22
C GLU A 61 -12.34 -15.78 8.69
N ASN A 62 -12.28 -14.61 8.05
CA ASN A 62 -12.07 -14.50 6.61
C ASN A 62 -10.59 -14.59 6.16
N ILE A 63 -9.66 -14.83 7.08
CA ILE A 63 -8.23 -15.07 6.76
C ILE A 63 -7.94 -16.57 6.87
N PRO A 64 -7.88 -17.31 5.74
CA PRO A 64 -7.86 -18.77 5.76
C PRO A 64 -6.56 -19.38 6.30
N THR A 65 -5.47 -18.61 6.30
CA THR A 65 -4.15 -19.11 6.73
C THR A 65 -3.39 -18.05 7.51
N ASN A 66 -2.76 -18.49 8.62
CA ASN A 66 -1.85 -17.68 9.44
C ASN A 66 -2.45 -16.34 9.93
N SER A 67 -3.75 -16.31 10.25
CA SER A 67 -4.44 -15.09 10.71
C SER A 67 -3.81 -14.46 11.94
N ARG A 68 -3.24 -15.28 12.84
CA ARG A 68 -2.57 -14.81 14.08
C ARG A 68 -1.42 -13.83 13.82
N PHE A 69 -0.77 -13.92 12.66
CA PHE A 69 0.30 -12.99 12.26
C PHE A 69 -0.20 -11.53 12.24
N LEU A 70 -1.46 -11.30 11.95
CA LEU A 70 -2.05 -9.96 11.85
C LEU A 70 -2.65 -9.43 13.16
N TYR A 71 -2.69 -10.22 14.24
CA TYR A 71 -3.36 -9.81 15.49
C TYR A 71 -2.83 -8.50 16.05
N SER A 72 -1.52 -8.33 16.12
CA SER A 72 -0.90 -7.12 16.64
C SER A 72 -1.14 -5.92 15.71
N ALA A 73 -0.98 -6.11 14.40
CA ALA A 73 -1.20 -5.06 13.42
C ALA A 73 -2.65 -4.57 13.43
N TYR A 74 -3.62 -5.49 13.42
CA TYR A 74 -5.04 -5.17 13.45
C TYR A 74 -5.46 -4.49 14.77
N SER A 75 -4.88 -4.91 15.91
CA SER A 75 -5.16 -4.27 17.19
C SER A 75 -4.59 -2.85 17.30
N GLY A 76 -3.59 -2.54 16.49
CA GLY A 76 -3.00 -1.19 16.44
C GLY A 76 -3.67 -0.27 15.42
N TYR A 77 -4.32 -0.83 14.39
CA TYR A 77 -4.99 -0.08 13.33
C TYR A 77 -5.99 -0.98 12.60
N ASP A 78 -7.26 -0.84 12.89
CA ASP A 78 -8.31 -1.71 12.39
C ASP A 78 -9.12 -1.12 11.23
N CYS A 79 -10.25 -1.74 10.88
CA CYS A 79 -11.10 -1.28 9.79
C CYS A 79 -11.79 0.05 10.10
N GLU A 80 -12.13 0.30 11.35
CA GLU A 80 -12.77 1.54 11.79
C GLU A 80 -11.75 2.70 11.78
N ASP A 81 -10.51 2.44 12.20
CA ASP A 81 -9.43 3.41 12.10
C ASP A 81 -9.16 3.84 10.66
N VAL A 82 -9.20 2.88 9.71
CA VAL A 82 -9.08 3.19 8.28
C VAL A 82 -10.21 4.08 7.80
N MET A 83 -11.46 3.80 8.19
CA MET A 83 -12.60 4.65 7.82
C MET A 83 -12.46 6.04 8.40
N SER A 84 -12.19 6.15 9.69
CA SER A 84 -11.97 7.41 10.41
C SER A 84 -10.86 8.25 9.77
N PHE A 85 -9.77 7.63 9.35
CA PHE A 85 -8.67 8.32 8.67
C PHE A 85 -9.13 9.06 7.41
N PHE A 86 -9.90 8.41 6.54
CA PHE A 86 -10.36 9.05 5.32
C PHE A 86 -11.48 10.06 5.57
N GLU A 87 -12.37 9.81 6.53
CA GLU A 87 -13.41 10.76 6.91
C GLU A 87 -12.81 12.05 7.51
N CYS A 88 -11.74 11.93 8.31
CA CYS A 88 -10.97 13.08 8.80
C CYS A 88 -10.25 13.87 7.69
N LEU A 89 -10.09 13.29 6.50
CA LEU A 89 -9.55 13.94 5.31
C LEU A 89 -10.64 14.43 4.35
N ASP A 90 -11.87 14.59 4.84
CA ASP A 90 -13.04 15.03 4.07
C ASP A 90 -13.42 14.08 2.91
N VAL A 91 -13.20 12.78 3.07
CA VAL A 91 -13.68 11.76 2.14
C VAL A 91 -14.79 10.96 2.81
N PRO A 92 -16.06 11.31 2.60
CA PRO A 92 -17.18 10.56 3.16
C PRO A 92 -17.22 9.15 2.56
N LEU A 93 -17.44 8.16 3.43
CA LEU A 93 -17.47 6.76 3.07
C LEU A 93 -18.89 6.18 3.17
N LYS A 94 -19.14 5.11 2.42
CA LYS A 94 -20.37 4.31 2.48
C LYS A 94 -20.03 2.82 2.57
N THR A 95 -20.84 2.08 3.31
CA THR A 95 -20.76 0.62 3.37
C THR A 95 -21.79 0.02 2.42
N GLU A 96 -21.37 -0.88 1.56
CA GLU A 96 -22.20 -1.61 0.60
C GLU A 96 -22.32 -3.10 0.99
N ARG A 97 -23.06 -3.87 0.20
CA ARG A 97 -23.26 -5.30 0.39
C ARG A 97 -21.93 -6.02 0.65
N GLY A 98 -21.90 -6.89 1.64
CA GLY A 98 -20.71 -7.64 2.07
C GLY A 98 -19.73 -6.76 2.85
N ASN A 99 -20.25 -5.73 3.52
CA ASN A 99 -19.52 -4.79 4.37
C ASN A 99 -18.37 -4.06 3.65
N ARG A 100 -18.37 -4.03 2.31
CA ARG A 100 -17.36 -3.33 1.51
C ARG A 100 -17.50 -1.82 1.64
N VAL A 101 -16.41 -1.14 1.91
CA VAL A 101 -16.41 0.31 2.11
C VAL A 101 -15.85 1.03 0.89
N PHE A 102 -16.59 2.01 0.39
CA PHE A 102 -16.22 2.83 -0.75
C PHE A 102 -16.40 4.33 -0.43
N PRO A 103 -15.69 5.24 -1.11
CA PRO A 103 -16.06 6.65 -1.06
C PRO A 103 -17.47 6.86 -1.61
N VAL A 104 -18.22 7.77 -1.00
CA VAL A 104 -19.62 8.11 -1.43
C VAL A 104 -19.63 8.55 -2.90
N SER A 105 -18.59 9.20 -3.36
CA SER A 105 -18.42 9.66 -4.75
C SER A 105 -18.23 8.53 -5.77
N ASP A 106 -17.97 7.29 -5.34
CA ASP A 106 -17.58 6.18 -6.19
C ASP A 106 -16.33 6.44 -7.05
N ARG A 107 -15.43 7.31 -6.59
CA ARG A 107 -14.20 7.69 -7.29
C ARG A 107 -12.96 7.34 -6.47
N ALA A 108 -12.17 6.40 -6.96
CA ALA A 108 -10.87 6.05 -6.38
C ALA A 108 -9.90 7.24 -6.31
N GLU A 109 -10.10 8.23 -7.18
CA GLU A 109 -9.33 9.46 -7.23
C GLU A 109 -9.39 10.24 -5.91
N ASP A 110 -10.54 10.28 -5.24
CA ASP A 110 -10.72 11.04 -3.99
C ASP A 110 -9.87 10.45 -2.85
N ILE A 111 -9.68 9.13 -2.84
CA ILE A 111 -8.77 8.45 -1.90
C ILE A 111 -7.31 8.84 -2.16
N VAL A 112 -6.90 8.92 -3.42
CA VAL A 112 -5.53 9.31 -3.78
C VAL A 112 -5.29 10.79 -3.46
N ILE A 113 -6.26 11.66 -3.77
CA ILE A 113 -6.19 13.09 -3.44
C ILE A 113 -6.12 13.30 -1.92
N ALA A 114 -6.87 12.51 -1.12
CA ALA A 114 -6.79 12.59 0.32
C ALA A 114 -5.37 12.30 0.83
N PHE A 115 -4.71 11.27 0.33
CA PHE A 115 -3.31 11.00 0.65
C PHE A 115 -2.37 12.13 0.18
N GLU A 116 -2.55 12.64 -1.05
CA GLU A 116 -1.74 13.74 -1.57
C GLU A 116 -1.87 15.00 -0.69
N ARG A 117 -3.09 15.31 -0.20
CA ARG A 117 -3.34 16.40 0.75
C ARG A 117 -2.67 16.14 2.11
N ALA A 118 -2.81 14.92 2.64
CA ALA A 118 -2.19 14.54 3.91
C ALA A 118 -0.67 14.68 3.88
N ILE A 119 -0.03 14.28 2.77
CA ILE A 119 1.40 14.45 2.53
C ILE A 119 1.77 15.94 2.40
N LYS A 120 1.01 16.69 1.62
CA LYS A 120 1.26 18.13 1.42
C LYS A 120 1.17 18.91 2.73
N TYR A 121 0.22 18.56 3.59
CA TYR A 121 0.10 19.16 4.92
C TYR A 121 1.33 18.90 5.80
N ARG A 122 2.03 17.77 5.57
CA ARG A 122 3.24 17.35 6.28
C ARG A 122 4.52 17.51 5.45
N SER A 123 4.55 18.47 4.51
CA SER A 123 5.64 18.64 3.55
C SER A 123 7.01 18.96 4.19
N GLU A 124 7.04 19.42 5.42
CA GLU A 124 8.28 19.59 6.18
C GLU A 124 8.92 18.26 6.61
N LEU A 125 8.11 17.20 6.77
CA LEU A 125 8.55 15.89 7.21
C LEU A 125 8.50 14.83 6.08
N ILE A 126 7.63 14.98 5.09
CA ILE A 126 7.47 14.00 4.02
C ILE A 126 7.94 14.58 2.68
N THR A 127 8.92 13.92 2.07
CA THR A 127 9.35 14.20 0.70
C THR A 127 9.00 13.01 -0.19
N VAL A 128 8.33 13.28 -1.34
CA VAL A 128 8.10 12.27 -2.38
C VAL A 128 9.08 12.48 -3.52
N LYS A 129 9.82 11.44 -3.90
CA LYS A 129 10.76 11.43 -5.02
C LYS A 129 10.29 10.46 -6.09
N ASN A 130 10.15 10.94 -7.31
CA ASN A 130 9.91 10.09 -8.47
C ASN A 130 11.23 9.46 -8.92
N ALA A 131 11.54 8.27 -8.38
CA ALA A 131 12.76 7.54 -8.70
C ALA A 131 12.57 6.05 -8.41
N LYS A 132 13.30 5.20 -9.13
CA LYS A 132 13.28 3.76 -8.94
C LYS A 132 14.39 3.33 -8.00
N VAL A 133 14.01 2.75 -6.86
CA VAL A 133 14.98 2.08 -5.98
C VAL A 133 15.44 0.78 -6.64
N THR A 134 16.75 0.63 -6.74
CA THR A 134 17.39 -0.54 -7.36
C THR A 134 18.07 -1.45 -6.35
N LYS A 135 18.51 -0.91 -5.20
CA LYS A 135 19.24 -1.65 -4.16
C LYS A 135 18.95 -1.08 -2.78
N ILE A 136 18.93 -1.93 -1.76
CA ILE A 136 18.99 -1.55 -0.34
C ILE A 136 20.46 -1.65 0.10
N LEU A 137 20.94 -0.60 0.76
CA LEU A 137 22.30 -0.55 1.29
C LEU A 137 22.35 -1.13 2.69
N THR A 138 23.35 -1.93 2.94
CA THR A 138 23.60 -2.53 4.26
C THR A 138 25.08 -2.44 4.61
N GLU A 139 25.38 -2.27 5.89
CA GLU A 139 26.71 -2.30 6.50
C GLU A 139 26.57 -3.00 7.85
N ASP A 140 27.46 -3.91 8.18
CA ASP A 140 27.48 -4.67 9.46
C ASP A 140 26.12 -5.30 9.82
N ASN A 141 25.45 -5.90 8.86
CA ASN A 141 24.09 -6.48 8.98
C ASN A 141 22.97 -5.47 9.33
N ALA A 142 23.23 -4.19 9.26
CA ALA A 142 22.24 -3.13 9.44
C ALA A 142 21.93 -2.45 8.10
N VAL A 143 20.69 -2.02 7.95
CA VAL A 143 20.27 -1.19 6.80
C VAL A 143 20.84 0.22 6.97
N THR A 144 21.43 0.78 5.91
CA THR A 144 22.02 2.13 5.91
C THR A 144 21.38 3.06 4.87
N GLY A 145 20.49 2.55 4.02
CA GLY A 145 19.81 3.35 3.00
C GLY A 145 19.43 2.58 1.75
N VAL A 146 19.30 3.31 0.64
CA VAL A 146 18.95 2.75 -0.67
C VAL A 146 19.75 3.40 -1.78
N VAL A 147 19.79 2.75 -2.95
CA VAL A 147 20.21 3.36 -4.22
C VAL A 147 18.95 3.57 -5.06
N ALA A 148 18.69 4.82 -5.47
CA ALA A 148 17.61 5.19 -6.36
C ALA A 148 18.16 5.95 -7.56
N ASP A 149 17.88 5.51 -8.77
CA ASP A 149 18.38 6.05 -10.04
C ASP A 149 19.91 6.32 -10.01
N GLY A 150 20.66 5.40 -9.42
CA GLY A 150 22.13 5.44 -9.33
C GLY A 150 22.67 6.31 -8.18
N ILE A 151 21.82 7.00 -7.43
CA ILE A 151 22.20 7.88 -6.31
C ILE A 151 21.95 7.17 -4.98
N ALA A 152 22.93 7.21 -4.07
CA ALA A 152 22.77 6.69 -2.71
C ALA A 152 22.03 7.68 -1.81
N TYR A 153 21.04 7.18 -1.07
CA TYR A 153 20.30 7.91 -0.04
C TYR A 153 20.40 7.15 1.26
N HIS A 154 20.82 7.81 2.31
CA HIS A 154 21.03 7.18 3.62
C HIS A 154 19.86 7.44 4.57
N ALA A 155 19.50 6.42 5.33
CA ALA A 155 18.55 6.46 6.43
C ALA A 155 18.78 5.25 7.35
N PRO A 156 18.51 5.36 8.66
CA PRO A 156 18.63 4.26 9.59
C PRO A 156 17.52 3.20 9.44
N SER A 157 16.45 3.52 8.70
CA SER A 157 15.33 2.61 8.48
C SER A 157 14.87 2.64 7.04
N VAL A 158 14.52 1.46 6.49
CA VAL A 158 13.94 1.32 5.15
C VAL A 158 12.69 0.44 5.24
N LEU A 159 11.56 0.97 4.75
CA LEU A 159 10.30 0.25 4.63
C LEU A 159 10.09 -0.20 3.18
N ILE A 160 9.94 -1.49 2.95
CA ILE A 160 9.60 -2.06 1.64
C ILE A 160 8.07 -2.08 1.49
N ALA A 161 7.51 -1.16 0.71
CA ALA A 161 6.07 -1.00 0.47
C ALA A 161 5.70 -1.06 -1.03
N CYS A 162 6.53 -1.72 -1.86
CA CYS A 162 6.37 -1.78 -3.31
C CYS A 162 5.32 -2.78 -3.82
N GLY A 163 4.52 -3.37 -2.93
CA GLY A 163 3.46 -4.31 -3.26
C GLY A 163 3.99 -5.69 -3.71
N GLY A 164 3.11 -6.50 -4.26
CA GLY A 164 3.39 -7.86 -4.71
C GLY A 164 3.68 -7.97 -6.21
N ARG A 165 3.02 -8.97 -6.88
CA ARG A 165 3.13 -9.20 -8.34
C ARG A 165 1.82 -9.09 -9.10
N SER A 166 0.74 -8.70 -8.43
CA SER A 166 -0.56 -8.47 -9.09
C SER A 166 -0.59 -7.11 -9.78
N TYR A 167 -1.13 -7.05 -10.97
CA TYR A 167 -1.21 -5.85 -11.81
C TYR A 167 0.15 -5.15 -12.01
N PRO A 168 1.14 -5.80 -12.67
CA PRO A 168 2.50 -5.26 -12.81
C PRO A 168 2.57 -3.87 -13.45
N LYS A 169 1.63 -3.53 -14.34
CA LYS A 169 1.52 -2.19 -14.96
C LYS A 169 1.28 -1.06 -13.95
N THR A 170 0.88 -1.38 -12.72
CA THR A 170 0.73 -0.40 -11.63
C THR A 170 2.00 -0.21 -10.81
N GLY A 171 3.07 -0.94 -11.12
CA GLY A 171 4.34 -0.88 -10.41
C GLY A 171 4.59 -2.05 -9.46
N SER A 172 3.63 -2.98 -9.29
CA SER A 172 3.79 -4.18 -8.44
C SER A 172 4.39 -5.33 -9.25
N ASP A 173 5.67 -5.23 -9.58
CA ASP A 173 6.42 -6.17 -10.41
C ASP A 173 7.23 -7.22 -9.61
N GLY A 174 7.17 -7.13 -8.28
CA GLY A 174 7.83 -8.08 -7.39
C GLY A 174 9.19 -7.60 -6.84
N ASP A 175 9.54 -6.34 -7.01
CA ASP A 175 10.79 -5.78 -6.48
C ASP A 175 10.94 -6.03 -4.97
N GLY A 176 9.86 -5.97 -4.18
CA GLY A 176 9.89 -6.24 -2.75
C GLY A 176 10.38 -7.65 -2.40
N PHE A 177 9.99 -8.65 -3.18
CA PHE A 177 10.48 -10.02 -2.99
C PHE A 177 11.96 -10.16 -3.36
N ARG A 178 12.42 -9.41 -4.37
CA ARG A 178 13.81 -9.36 -4.75
C ARG A 178 14.65 -8.75 -3.62
N PHE A 179 14.28 -7.59 -3.11
CA PHE A 179 14.96 -6.94 -1.98
C PHE A 179 15.01 -7.85 -0.76
N ALA A 180 13.90 -8.50 -0.40
CA ALA A 180 13.88 -9.43 0.72
C ALA A 180 14.85 -10.59 0.55
N LYS A 181 14.95 -11.18 -0.65
CA LYS A 181 15.92 -12.24 -0.95
C LYS A 181 17.37 -11.75 -0.88
N GLU A 182 17.65 -10.56 -1.44
CA GLU A 182 18.98 -9.95 -1.40
C GLU A 182 19.44 -9.66 0.03
N LEU A 183 18.50 -9.41 0.94
CA LEU A 183 18.75 -9.25 2.39
C LEU A 183 18.78 -10.58 3.16
N GLY A 184 18.72 -11.72 2.49
CA GLY A 184 18.80 -13.04 3.12
C GLY A 184 17.47 -13.60 3.66
N HIS A 185 16.33 -12.92 3.43
CA HIS A 185 15.03 -13.44 3.85
C HIS A 185 14.57 -14.60 2.96
N LYS A 186 13.94 -15.60 3.58
CA LYS A 186 13.26 -16.67 2.86
C LYS A 186 11.93 -16.15 2.28
N VAL A 187 11.80 -16.23 0.96
CA VAL A 187 10.56 -15.92 0.26
C VAL A 187 9.92 -17.22 -0.18
N THR A 188 8.69 -17.48 0.29
CA THR A 188 7.92 -18.66 -0.13
C THR A 188 7.51 -18.56 -1.61
N PRO A 189 7.28 -19.68 -2.30
CA PRO A 189 6.81 -19.66 -3.69
C PRO A 189 5.51 -18.86 -3.82
N LEU A 190 5.50 -17.93 -4.77
CA LEU A 190 4.33 -17.14 -5.05
C LEU A 190 3.28 -18.00 -5.77
N ARG A 191 2.05 -17.95 -5.29
CA ARG A 191 0.91 -18.65 -5.90
C ARG A 191 -0.20 -17.63 -6.14
N PRO A 192 -0.97 -17.75 -7.25
CA PRO A 192 -2.16 -16.94 -7.45
C PRO A 192 -3.21 -17.28 -6.39
N SER A 193 -3.93 -16.25 -5.91
CA SER A 193 -5.05 -16.41 -4.99
C SER A 193 -6.39 -16.28 -5.71
N LEU A 194 -6.54 -15.21 -6.49
CA LEU A 194 -7.70 -14.98 -7.35
C LEU A 194 -7.23 -14.80 -8.77
N VAL A 195 -7.84 -15.51 -9.69
CA VAL A 195 -7.62 -15.38 -11.14
C VAL A 195 -8.97 -15.26 -11.85
N PRO A 196 -9.08 -14.44 -12.91
CA PRO A 196 -10.28 -14.43 -13.73
C PRO A 196 -10.43 -15.75 -14.47
N LEU A 197 -11.65 -16.23 -14.58
CA LEU A 197 -11.98 -17.30 -15.51
C LEU A 197 -12.24 -16.66 -16.87
N VAL A 198 -11.76 -17.32 -17.93
CA VAL A 198 -12.07 -16.98 -19.30
C VAL A 198 -13.05 -18.04 -19.83
N SER A 199 -14.20 -17.61 -20.30
CA SER A 199 -15.19 -18.47 -20.93
C SER A 199 -15.26 -18.17 -22.42
N GLU A 200 -15.53 -19.19 -23.23
CA GLU A 200 -15.75 -19.06 -24.68
C GLU A 200 -17.19 -18.61 -24.98
N GLU A 201 -18.12 -18.76 -24.02
CA GLU A 201 -19.52 -18.39 -24.18
C GLU A 201 -19.76 -16.89 -24.02
N ASP A 202 -20.47 -16.30 -24.99
CA ASP A 202 -20.75 -14.87 -25.02
C ASP A 202 -21.63 -14.39 -23.85
N TRP A 203 -22.56 -15.21 -23.38
CA TRP A 203 -23.45 -14.86 -22.26
C TRP A 203 -22.68 -14.56 -20.94
N CYS A 204 -21.47 -15.08 -20.80
CA CYS A 204 -20.63 -14.77 -19.65
C CYS A 204 -20.21 -13.30 -19.59
N ARG A 205 -20.18 -12.61 -20.74
CA ARG A 205 -19.89 -11.16 -20.80
C ARG A 205 -21.03 -10.34 -20.23
N ASP A 206 -22.27 -10.76 -20.46
CA ASP A 206 -23.48 -10.08 -19.99
C ASP A 206 -23.67 -10.30 -18.48
N ALA A 207 -23.11 -11.39 -17.95
CA ALA A 207 -23.14 -11.72 -16.52
C ALA A 207 -21.99 -11.08 -15.70
N MET A 208 -21.05 -10.40 -16.36
CA MET A 208 -20.00 -9.67 -15.65
C MET A 208 -20.57 -8.46 -14.92
N GLY A 209 -20.77 -8.59 -13.60
CA GLY A 209 -21.26 -7.53 -12.72
C GLY A 209 -20.32 -6.33 -12.58
#